data_a00539db8e82d76b45c76f6e05523409
#
_entry.id   a00539db8e82d76b45c76f6e05523409
#
_cell.length_a   1.000
_cell.length_b   1.000
_cell.length_c   1.000
_cell.angle_alpha   90.00
_cell.angle_beta   90.00
_cell.angle_gamma   90.00
#
_symmetry.space_group_name_H-M   'P 1'
#
loop_
_entity.id
_entity.type
_entity.pdbx_description
1 polymer ?
#
loop_
_entity_poly.entity_id
_entity_poly.type
_entity_poly.pdbx_seq_one_letter_code
_entity_poly.pdbx_strand_id
1 'polypeptide(L)'
;MIPRTGYIVEINALWYNALRFTNELLGEGGNNNLAETLNVLAEKTGKAFVDTFLNEYGYLLDYVDGNMMDWSVRPNMIFTVAFDYSPLDARQKKGVLDIVTKELLTPKGLRSLSPKSGGYNPNYVGPQMQRDYAYHQGTAWPWLAGFYFEAYLRIYKMSGIGFVERQLIGYEDEMTSHCIGSIPELFDGNPPFKGRGAVSFAMNVAEILRVLYLLSKYNY
;
A
#
# COMPACT_ATOMS: atom_id res chain seq x y z
N MET A 1 5.17 -0.38 -19.68
CA MET A 1 5.16 0.69 -18.65
C MET A 1 3.73 1.23 -18.60
N ILE A 2 3.18 1.40 -17.42
CA ILE A 2 1.84 1.98 -17.25
C ILE A 2 2.05 3.48 -17.09
N PRO A 3 1.56 4.31 -18.01
CA PRO A 3 1.64 5.76 -17.83
C PRO A 3 0.68 6.16 -16.71
N ARG A 4 1.21 6.84 -15.69
CA ARG A 4 0.45 7.49 -14.62
C ARG A 4 0.81 8.97 -14.66
N THR A 5 -0.18 9.80 -14.91
CA THR A 5 -0.01 11.25 -15.12
C THR A 5 -0.97 12.03 -14.23
N GLY A 6 -0.77 13.32 -14.10
CA GLY A 6 -1.60 14.17 -13.27
C GLY A 6 -1.43 13.96 -11.77
N TYR A 7 -2.52 13.91 -11.02
CA TYR A 7 -2.54 13.72 -9.58
C TYR A 7 -2.51 12.23 -9.25
N ILE A 8 -1.48 11.78 -8.56
CA ILE A 8 -1.22 10.38 -8.21
C ILE A 8 -1.55 10.16 -6.74
N VAL A 9 -2.37 9.16 -6.43
CA VAL A 9 -2.98 8.99 -5.09
C VAL A 9 -1.96 8.88 -3.96
N GLU A 10 -0.96 8.01 -4.07
CA GLU A 10 0.03 7.81 -3.01
C GLU A 10 0.95 9.02 -2.83
N ILE A 11 1.26 9.75 -3.90
CA ILE A 11 2.09 10.96 -3.81
C ILE A 11 1.35 12.07 -3.05
N ASN A 12 0.06 12.23 -3.31
CA ASN A 12 -0.77 13.20 -2.59
C ASN A 12 -1.04 12.77 -1.14
N ALA A 13 -1.15 11.46 -0.86
CA ALA A 13 -1.22 10.93 0.51
C ALA A 13 0.07 11.21 1.29
N LEU A 14 1.23 10.97 0.69
CA LEU A 14 2.55 11.30 1.26
C LEU A 14 2.69 12.79 1.53
N TRP A 15 2.26 13.63 0.61
CA TRP A 15 2.28 15.08 0.77
C TRP A 15 1.43 15.52 1.97
N TYR A 16 0.20 15.04 2.08
CA TYR A 16 -0.66 15.32 3.23
C TYR A 16 -0.01 14.88 4.55
N ASN A 17 0.51 13.65 4.58
CA ASN A 17 1.19 13.12 5.77
C ASN A 17 2.42 13.99 6.14
N ALA A 18 3.21 14.42 5.17
CA ALA A 18 4.37 15.29 5.39
C ALA A 18 3.97 16.66 5.97
N LEU A 19 2.91 17.27 5.44
CA LEU A 19 2.40 18.55 5.97
C LEU A 19 1.97 18.43 7.43
N ARG A 20 1.22 17.39 7.78
CA ARG A 20 0.76 17.17 9.16
C ARG A 20 1.90 16.86 10.11
N PHE A 21 2.82 16.00 9.71
CA PHE A 21 4.01 15.67 10.51
C PHE A 21 4.91 16.88 10.75
N THR A 22 5.17 17.68 9.69
CA THR A 22 5.98 18.91 9.84
C THR A 22 5.28 19.93 10.73
N ASN A 23 3.95 20.05 10.63
CA ASN A 23 3.17 20.91 11.51
C ASN A 23 3.32 20.53 12.99
N GLU A 24 3.26 19.23 13.32
CA GLU A 24 3.48 18.74 14.68
C GLU A 24 4.89 19.10 15.20
N LEU A 25 5.94 18.81 14.41
CA LEU A 25 7.32 19.12 14.77
C LEU A 25 7.55 20.62 15.01
N LEU A 26 6.95 21.48 14.20
CA LEU A 26 7.08 22.94 14.35
C LEU A 26 6.34 23.43 15.60
N GLY A 27 5.18 22.86 15.91
CA GLY A 27 4.44 23.14 17.13
C GLY A 27 5.25 22.79 18.39
N GLU A 28 5.85 21.61 18.42
CA GLU A 28 6.74 21.17 19.50
C GLU A 28 8.00 22.05 19.61
N GLY A 29 8.55 22.52 18.47
CA GLY A 29 9.69 23.41 18.41
C GLY A 29 9.38 24.90 18.72
N GLY A 30 8.10 25.25 18.99
CA GLY A 30 7.69 26.61 19.34
C GLY A 30 7.53 27.57 18.15
N ASN A 31 7.59 27.09 16.90
CA ASN A 31 7.38 27.91 15.71
C ASN A 31 5.90 27.95 15.28
N ASN A 32 5.07 28.54 16.12
CA ASN A 32 3.61 28.50 15.99
C ASN A 32 3.08 29.17 14.70
N ASN A 33 3.72 30.23 14.20
CA ASN A 33 3.26 30.93 12.99
C ASN A 33 3.39 30.04 11.74
N LEU A 34 4.51 29.33 11.59
CA LEU A 34 4.71 28.43 10.47
C LEU A 34 3.84 27.16 10.61
N ALA A 35 3.70 26.67 11.85
CA ALA A 35 2.82 25.55 12.15
C ALA A 35 1.37 25.85 11.73
N GLU A 36 0.84 27.04 12.06
CA GLU A 36 -0.52 27.44 11.66
C GLU A 36 -0.65 27.53 10.12
N THR A 37 0.35 28.08 9.44
CA THR A 37 0.35 28.14 7.97
C THR A 37 0.27 26.73 7.36
N LEU A 38 1.06 25.78 7.88
CA LEU A 38 1.04 24.39 7.40
C LEU A 38 -0.26 23.67 7.76
N ASN A 39 -0.86 24.01 8.91
CA ASN A 39 -2.16 23.46 9.28
C ASN A 39 -3.25 23.85 8.28
N VAL A 40 -3.34 25.14 7.94
CA VAL A 40 -4.29 25.63 6.92
C VAL A 40 -4.06 24.96 5.56
N LEU A 41 -2.80 24.79 5.17
CA LEU A 41 -2.46 24.07 3.93
C LEU A 41 -2.85 22.58 3.99
N ALA A 42 -2.61 21.92 5.12
CA ALA A 42 -2.99 20.54 5.32
C ALA A 42 -4.53 20.34 5.26
N GLU A 43 -5.30 21.22 5.91
CA GLU A 43 -6.78 21.19 5.85
C GLU A 43 -7.28 21.30 4.39
N LYS A 44 -6.75 22.28 3.64
CA LYS A 44 -7.08 22.47 2.23
C LYS A 44 -6.69 21.23 1.40
N THR A 45 -5.49 20.70 1.63
CA THR A 45 -4.98 19.52 0.92
C THR A 45 -5.83 18.28 1.23
N GLY A 46 -6.18 18.07 2.50
CA GLY A 46 -7.02 16.94 2.92
C GLY A 46 -8.39 16.95 2.28
N LYS A 47 -9.05 18.11 2.26
CA LYS A 47 -10.33 18.26 1.57
C LYS A 47 -10.20 17.99 0.06
N ALA A 48 -9.23 18.62 -0.60
CA ALA A 48 -9.00 18.42 -2.04
C ALA A 48 -8.66 16.96 -2.36
N PHE A 49 -7.93 16.26 -1.48
CA PHE A 49 -7.62 14.85 -1.65
C PHE A 49 -8.89 13.99 -1.69
N VAL A 50 -9.77 14.16 -0.71
CA VAL A 50 -11.03 13.42 -0.65
C VAL A 50 -11.92 13.73 -1.86
N ASP A 51 -12.07 15.00 -2.20
CA ASP A 51 -12.89 15.45 -3.34
C ASP A 51 -12.36 14.93 -4.69
N THR A 52 -11.04 14.70 -4.81
CA THR A 52 -10.39 14.25 -6.05
C THR A 52 -10.37 12.73 -6.18
N PHE A 53 -10.04 12.02 -5.11
CA PHE A 53 -9.71 10.59 -5.23
C PHE A 53 -10.82 9.66 -4.72
N LEU A 54 -11.65 10.07 -3.75
CA LEU A 54 -12.67 9.19 -3.21
C LEU A 54 -13.84 9.06 -4.21
N ASN A 55 -14.06 7.83 -4.67
CA ASN A 55 -15.14 7.55 -5.60
C ASN A 55 -16.44 7.10 -4.89
N GLU A 56 -17.51 7.02 -5.65
CA GLU A 56 -18.86 6.64 -5.16
C GLU A 56 -18.93 5.22 -4.56
N TYR A 57 -17.97 4.34 -4.89
CA TYR A 57 -17.89 2.98 -4.35
C TYR A 57 -17.11 2.89 -3.03
N GLY A 58 -16.58 4.03 -2.54
CA GLY A 58 -15.88 4.11 -1.26
C GLY A 58 -14.42 3.67 -1.28
N TYR A 59 -13.77 3.67 -2.45
CA TYR A 59 -12.32 3.48 -2.58
C TYR A 59 -11.69 4.63 -3.38
N LEU A 60 -10.35 4.64 -3.53
CA LEU A 60 -9.65 5.74 -4.15
C LEU A 60 -9.28 5.43 -5.60
N LEU A 61 -9.41 6.41 -6.47
CA LEU A 61 -8.86 6.40 -7.81
C LEU A 61 -7.33 6.29 -7.76
N ASP A 62 -6.70 5.60 -8.71
CA ASP A 62 -5.25 5.46 -8.74
C ASP A 62 -4.54 6.76 -9.16
N TYR A 63 -5.08 7.42 -10.18
CA TYR A 63 -4.69 8.79 -10.58
C TYR A 63 -5.84 9.54 -11.24
N VAL A 64 -5.70 10.87 -11.29
CA VAL A 64 -6.63 11.79 -11.98
C VAL A 64 -5.82 12.77 -12.81
N ASP A 65 -6.10 12.85 -14.12
CA ASP A 65 -5.46 13.77 -15.07
C ASP A 65 -6.53 14.50 -15.89
N GLY A 66 -6.86 15.73 -15.48
CA GLY A 66 -7.98 16.47 -16.05
C GLY A 66 -9.29 15.70 -15.90
N ASN A 67 -9.88 15.29 -17.03
CA ASN A 67 -11.12 14.50 -17.07
C ASN A 67 -10.86 12.98 -17.06
N MET A 68 -9.61 12.55 -17.13
CA MET A 68 -9.24 11.14 -17.04
C MET A 68 -9.15 10.69 -15.58
N MET A 69 -9.88 9.63 -15.24
CA MET A 69 -9.90 9.03 -13.91
C MET A 69 -9.55 7.55 -14.04
N ASP A 70 -8.51 7.09 -13.35
CA ASP A 70 -8.20 5.65 -13.31
C ASP A 70 -8.93 4.97 -12.15
N TRP A 71 -9.94 4.19 -12.52
CA TRP A 71 -10.77 3.39 -11.60
C TRP A 71 -10.17 2.04 -11.24
N SER A 72 -8.98 1.73 -11.74
CA SER A 72 -8.32 0.46 -11.47
C SER A 72 -8.06 0.28 -9.98
N VAL A 73 -8.45 -0.86 -9.44
CA VAL A 73 -8.10 -1.20 -8.07
C VAL A 73 -6.63 -1.61 -8.03
N ARG A 74 -5.81 -0.72 -7.48
CA ARG A 74 -4.37 -0.88 -7.30
C ARG A 74 -3.98 -0.70 -5.82
N PRO A 75 -2.85 -1.26 -5.38
CA PRO A 75 -2.47 -1.24 -3.96
C PRO A 75 -2.07 0.15 -3.45
N ASN A 76 -1.82 1.12 -4.34
CA ASN A 76 -1.29 2.43 -3.98
C ASN A 76 -2.17 3.21 -2.98
N MET A 77 -3.48 2.98 -3.02
CA MET A 77 -4.42 3.60 -2.09
C MET A 77 -4.20 3.18 -0.62
N ILE A 78 -3.51 2.05 -0.36
CA ILE A 78 -3.33 1.54 1.01
C ILE A 78 -2.45 2.47 1.86
N PHE A 79 -1.53 3.21 1.26
CA PHE A 79 -0.68 4.16 1.95
C PHE A 79 -1.50 5.20 2.73
N THR A 80 -2.63 5.63 2.17
CA THR A 80 -3.53 6.58 2.82
C THR A 80 -4.09 6.06 4.15
N VAL A 81 -4.21 4.74 4.30
CA VAL A 81 -4.71 4.10 5.52
C VAL A 81 -3.57 3.74 6.48
N ALA A 82 -2.40 3.41 5.94
CA ALA A 82 -1.24 2.99 6.72
C ALA A 82 -0.50 4.16 7.40
N PHE A 83 -0.52 5.36 6.84
CA PHE A 83 0.19 6.51 7.40
C PHE A 83 -0.46 7.03 8.69
N ASP A 84 0.35 7.69 9.53
CA ASP A 84 -0.10 8.29 10.78
C ASP A 84 -1.14 9.38 10.54
N TYR A 85 -0.90 10.22 9.54
CA TYR A 85 -1.83 11.25 9.11
C TYR A 85 -2.50 10.88 7.81
N SER A 86 -3.82 10.79 7.86
CA SER A 86 -4.67 10.43 6.73
C SER A 86 -5.79 11.44 6.56
N PRO A 87 -6.09 11.88 5.34
CA PRO A 87 -7.23 12.76 5.08
C PRO A 87 -8.58 12.02 5.14
N LEU A 88 -8.56 10.69 5.23
CA LEU A 88 -9.76 9.85 5.24
C LEU A 88 -10.33 9.69 6.65
N ASP A 89 -11.65 9.69 6.79
CA ASP A 89 -12.34 9.29 8.01
C ASP A 89 -12.28 7.76 8.24
N ALA A 90 -12.79 7.31 9.39
CA ALA A 90 -12.75 5.88 9.77
C ALA A 90 -13.53 4.98 8.79
N ARG A 91 -14.68 5.44 8.26
CA ARG A 91 -15.50 4.69 7.31
C ARG A 91 -14.80 4.58 5.96
N GLN A 92 -14.22 5.68 5.49
CA GLN A 92 -13.47 5.74 4.24
C GLN A 92 -12.22 4.85 4.29
N LYS A 93 -11.44 4.91 5.39
CA LYS A 93 -10.30 4.01 5.63
C LYS A 93 -10.70 2.55 5.58
N LYS A 94 -11.83 2.21 6.20
CA LYS A 94 -12.36 0.84 6.17
C LYS A 94 -12.75 0.43 4.75
N GLY A 95 -13.40 1.29 3.96
CA GLY A 95 -13.75 1.03 2.56
C GLY A 95 -12.52 0.74 1.70
N VAL A 96 -11.46 1.55 1.84
CA VAL A 96 -10.19 1.32 1.16
C VAL A 96 -9.56 -0.01 1.57
N LEU A 97 -9.50 -0.32 2.87
CA LEU A 97 -8.96 -1.59 3.34
C LEU A 97 -9.76 -2.78 2.80
N ASP A 98 -11.09 -2.71 2.82
CA ASP A 98 -11.97 -3.80 2.39
C ASP A 98 -11.79 -4.12 0.90
N ILE A 99 -11.70 -3.11 0.03
CA ILE A 99 -11.48 -3.34 -1.41
C ILE A 99 -10.09 -3.92 -1.68
N VAL A 100 -9.04 -3.42 -1.00
CA VAL A 100 -7.68 -3.95 -1.11
C VAL A 100 -7.64 -5.41 -0.64
N THR A 101 -8.27 -5.73 0.48
CA THR A 101 -8.37 -7.10 0.99
C THR A 101 -9.03 -8.02 -0.03
N LYS A 102 -10.18 -7.60 -0.55
CA LYS A 102 -11.02 -8.40 -1.46
C LYS A 102 -10.37 -8.66 -2.81
N GLU A 103 -9.72 -7.65 -3.38
CA GLU A 103 -9.26 -7.69 -4.77
C GLU A 103 -7.76 -8.00 -4.91
N LEU A 104 -6.95 -7.56 -3.94
CA LEU A 104 -5.49 -7.56 -4.09
C LEU A 104 -4.74 -8.50 -3.16
N LEU A 105 -5.29 -8.82 -1.98
CA LEU A 105 -4.57 -9.65 -1.02
C LEU A 105 -4.36 -11.06 -1.55
N THR A 106 -3.13 -11.54 -1.44
CA THR A 106 -2.71 -12.92 -1.70
C THR A 106 -1.91 -13.43 -0.50
N PRO A 107 -1.65 -14.75 -0.40
CA PRO A 107 -0.76 -15.28 0.63
C PRO A 107 0.69 -14.78 0.53
N LYS A 108 1.07 -14.13 -0.58
CA LYS A 108 2.45 -13.71 -0.89
C LYS A 108 2.59 -12.20 -1.13
N GLY A 109 1.63 -11.40 -0.70
CA GLY A 109 1.66 -9.94 -0.86
C GLY A 109 0.41 -9.37 -1.52
N LEU A 110 0.46 -8.09 -1.90
CA LEU A 110 -0.64 -7.46 -2.63
C LEU A 110 -0.40 -7.52 -4.14
N ARG A 111 -1.42 -7.90 -4.89
CA ARG A 111 -1.42 -7.75 -6.35
C ARG A 111 -1.26 -6.29 -6.75
N SER A 112 -0.49 -6.04 -7.77
CA SER A 112 -0.30 -4.70 -8.34
C SER A 112 -1.51 -4.18 -9.15
N LEU A 113 -2.45 -5.09 -9.49
CA LEU A 113 -3.71 -4.79 -10.18
C LEU A 113 -4.76 -5.86 -9.83
N SER A 114 -6.02 -5.43 -9.70
CA SER A 114 -7.13 -6.36 -9.48
C SER A 114 -7.33 -7.31 -10.68
N PRO A 115 -7.64 -8.60 -10.44
CA PRO A 115 -8.01 -9.54 -11.49
C PRO A 115 -9.22 -9.13 -12.34
N LYS A 116 -10.01 -8.18 -11.85
CA LYS A 116 -11.20 -7.65 -12.57
C LYS A 116 -10.86 -6.50 -13.49
N SER A 117 -9.65 -5.95 -13.41
CA SER A 117 -9.23 -4.83 -14.26
C SER A 117 -8.76 -5.30 -15.63
N GLY A 118 -9.03 -4.52 -16.66
CA GLY A 118 -8.46 -4.76 -17.98
C GLY A 118 -6.93 -4.74 -17.96
N GLY A 119 -6.33 -5.62 -18.75
CA GLY A 119 -4.86 -5.75 -18.79
C GLY A 119 -4.23 -6.52 -17.62
N TYR A 120 -5.04 -7.18 -16.75
CA TYR A 120 -4.53 -8.05 -15.72
C TYR A 120 -3.63 -9.16 -16.27
N ASN A 121 -2.39 -9.19 -15.82
CA ASN A 121 -1.37 -10.18 -16.20
C ASN A 121 -0.58 -10.60 -14.96
N PRO A 122 -0.97 -11.69 -14.29
CA PRO A 122 -0.41 -12.09 -13.01
C PRO A 122 0.93 -12.83 -13.09
N ASN A 123 1.34 -13.27 -14.28
CA ASN A 123 2.49 -14.18 -14.44
C ASN A 123 3.73 -13.41 -14.93
N TYR A 124 4.79 -13.39 -14.11
CA TYR A 124 6.06 -12.77 -14.47
C TYR A 124 6.97 -13.77 -15.17
N VAL A 125 6.66 -14.09 -16.44
CA VAL A 125 7.33 -15.12 -17.25
C VAL A 125 7.59 -14.67 -18.67
N GLY A 126 8.44 -15.41 -19.40
CA GLY A 126 8.71 -15.14 -20.82
C GLY A 126 9.84 -14.14 -21.07
N PRO A 127 9.96 -13.60 -22.30
CA PRO A 127 10.91 -12.56 -22.68
C PRO A 127 10.75 -11.29 -21.87
N GLN A 128 11.77 -10.44 -21.84
CA GLN A 128 11.79 -9.22 -21.03
C GLN A 128 10.54 -8.35 -21.25
N MET A 129 10.16 -8.11 -22.48
CA MET A 129 8.99 -7.28 -22.80
C MET A 129 7.69 -7.80 -22.15
N GLN A 130 7.50 -9.12 -22.10
CA GLN A 130 6.34 -9.73 -21.43
C GLN A 130 6.41 -9.58 -19.91
N ARG A 131 7.61 -9.75 -19.34
CA ARG A 131 7.85 -9.54 -17.91
C ARG A 131 7.65 -8.09 -17.52
N ASP A 132 8.17 -7.14 -18.30
CA ASP A 132 7.98 -5.70 -18.07
C ASP A 132 6.51 -5.30 -18.12
N TYR A 133 5.74 -5.92 -19.00
CA TYR A 133 4.30 -5.72 -19.04
C TYR A 133 3.60 -6.27 -17.79
N ALA A 134 3.97 -7.46 -17.33
CA ALA A 134 3.38 -8.10 -16.15
C ALA A 134 3.76 -7.41 -14.83
N TYR A 135 4.90 -6.73 -14.78
CA TYR A 135 5.57 -6.24 -13.56
C TYR A 135 4.66 -5.43 -12.63
N HIS A 136 3.74 -4.61 -13.19
CA HIS A 136 2.76 -3.83 -12.45
C HIS A 136 1.31 -4.11 -12.85
N GLN A 137 1.04 -5.27 -13.47
CA GLN A 137 -0.28 -5.62 -14.01
C GLN A 137 -0.89 -6.86 -13.37
N GLY A 138 -0.52 -7.18 -12.14
CA GLY A 138 -1.16 -8.29 -11.44
C GLY A 138 -0.22 -9.16 -10.62
N THR A 139 1.11 -9.03 -10.76
CA THR A 139 2.09 -9.65 -9.87
C THR A 139 1.88 -9.21 -8.43
N ALA A 140 2.19 -10.09 -7.46
CA ALA A 140 2.04 -9.82 -6.04
C ALA A 140 3.37 -9.36 -5.42
N TRP A 141 3.30 -8.33 -4.56
CA TRP A 141 4.46 -7.67 -3.98
C TRP A 141 4.42 -7.76 -2.45
N PRO A 142 5.39 -8.45 -1.82
CA PRO A 142 5.43 -8.60 -0.36
C PRO A 142 5.59 -7.28 0.39
N TRP A 143 6.42 -6.34 -0.08
CA TRP A 143 6.62 -5.07 0.62
C TRP A 143 5.33 -4.24 0.77
N LEU A 144 4.44 -4.31 -0.21
CA LEU A 144 3.13 -3.65 -0.13
C LEU A 144 2.23 -4.27 0.96
N ALA A 145 2.43 -5.57 1.25
CA ALA A 145 1.71 -6.22 2.34
C ALA A 145 2.12 -5.66 3.71
N GLY A 146 3.34 -5.15 3.87
CA GLY A 146 3.76 -4.49 5.10
C GLY A 146 2.87 -3.29 5.45
N PHE A 147 2.61 -2.43 4.48
CA PHE A 147 1.67 -1.30 4.64
C PHE A 147 0.23 -1.77 4.83
N TYR A 148 -0.19 -2.82 4.14
CA TYR A 148 -1.51 -3.41 4.34
C TYR A 148 -1.70 -3.95 5.76
N PHE A 149 -0.72 -4.66 6.31
CA PHE A 149 -0.79 -5.18 7.68
C PHE A 149 -0.82 -4.06 8.71
N GLU A 150 -0.04 -3.00 8.50
CA GLU A 150 -0.13 -1.82 9.36
C GLU A 150 -1.52 -1.17 9.29
N ALA A 151 -2.05 -0.94 8.09
CA ALA A 151 -3.41 -0.42 7.90
C ALA A 151 -4.46 -1.31 8.57
N TYR A 152 -4.31 -2.62 8.46
CA TYR A 152 -5.18 -3.61 9.10
C TYR A 152 -5.14 -3.50 10.63
N LEU A 153 -3.94 -3.44 11.22
CA LEU A 153 -3.75 -3.28 12.66
C LEU A 153 -4.27 -1.91 13.15
N ARG A 154 -4.12 -0.84 12.37
CA ARG A 154 -4.68 0.48 12.72
C ARG A 154 -6.20 0.46 12.84
N ILE A 155 -6.88 -0.31 12.00
CA ILE A 155 -8.35 -0.42 12.00
C ILE A 155 -8.84 -1.44 13.04
N TYR A 156 -8.27 -2.64 13.07
CA TYR A 156 -8.76 -3.74 13.89
C TYR A 156 -8.09 -3.87 15.25
N LYS A 157 -7.00 -3.12 15.50
CA LYS A 157 -6.25 -3.12 16.77
C LYS A 157 -5.89 -4.56 17.19
N MET A 158 -6.10 -4.90 18.45
CA MET A 158 -5.82 -6.22 19.02
C MET A 158 -6.52 -7.37 18.27
N SER A 159 -7.71 -7.16 17.76
CA SER A 159 -8.44 -8.20 17.04
C SER A 159 -7.82 -8.56 15.67
N GLY A 160 -6.95 -7.69 15.15
CA GLY A 160 -6.23 -7.91 13.90
C GLY A 160 -4.97 -8.75 14.01
N ILE A 161 -4.39 -8.91 15.21
CA ILE A 161 -3.09 -9.54 15.43
C ILE A 161 -3.04 -10.95 14.84
N GLY A 162 -3.94 -11.83 15.24
CA GLY A 162 -3.93 -13.22 14.78
C GLY A 162 -4.14 -13.40 13.27
N PHE A 163 -4.74 -12.41 12.60
CA PHE A 163 -4.80 -12.42 11.13
C PHE A 163 -3.42 -12.12 10.54
N VAL A 164 -2.75 -11.05 11.01
CA VAL A 164 -1.44 -10.64 10.51
C VAL A 164 -0.39 -11.72 10.77
N GLU A 165 -0.37 -12.32 11.97
CA GLU A 165 0.53 -13.43 12.30
C GLU A 165 0.38 -14.60 11.33
N ARG A 166 -0.84 -15.03 11.03
CA ARG A 166 -1.09 -16.10 10.06
C ARG A 166 -0.59 -15.77 8.65
N GLN A 167 -0.69 -14.50 8.24
CA GLN A 167 -0.16 -14.09 6.94
C GLN A 167 1.38 -14.14 6.91
N LEU A 168 2.05 -13.80 8.02
CA LEU A 168 3.51 -13.82 8.12
C LEU A 168 4.09 -15.23 8.04
N ILE A 169 3.42 -16.23 8.63
CA ILE A 169 3.83 -17.65 8.53
C ILE A 169 3.98 -18.08 7.08
N GLY A 170 3.16 -17.55 6.16
CA GLY A 170 3.24 -17.84 4.74
C GLY A 170 4.57 -17.47 4.07
N TYR A 171 5.43 -16.68 4.73
CA TYR A 171 6.76 -16.34 4.20
C TYR A 171 7.88 -17.24 4.72
N GLU A 172 7.67 -18.06 5.76
CA GLU A 172 8.71 -18.95 6.31
C GLU A 172 9.19 -19.96 5.28
N ASP A 173 8.28 -20.58 4.54
CA ASP A 173 8.62 -21.53 3.48
C ASP A 173 9.43 -20.89 2.34
N GLU A 174 9.18 -19.60 2.06
CA GLU A 174 9.91 -18.88 1.00
C GLU A 174 11.37 -18.63 1.36
N MET A 175 11.68 -18.49 2.65
CA MET A 175 13.05 -18.29 3.14
C MET A 175 13.96 -19.51 2.91
N THR A 176 13.40 -20.63 2.50
CA THR A 176 14.14 -21.86 2.16
C THR A 176 14.03 -22.24 0.68
N SER A 177 13.13 -21.61 -0.07
CA SER A 177 12.79 -22.02 -1.45
C SER A 177 13.61 -21.32 -2.53
N HIS A 178 13.84 -20.01 -2.43
CA HIS A 178 14.53 -19.21 -3.45
C HIS A 178 15.90 -18.75 -3.01
N CYS A 179 16.01 -18.27 -1.78
CA CYS A 179 17.23 -17.83 -1.15
C CYS A 179 17.14 -18.12 0.34
N ILE A 180 18.18 -18.67 0.93
CA ILE A 180 18.18 -18.97 2.38
C ILE A 180 18.10 -17.67 3.16
N GLY A 181 17.09 -17.54 4.00
CA GLY A 181 16.87 -16.40 4.87
C GLY A 181 16.43 -15.12 4.14
N SER A 182 15.86 -15.22 2.94
CA SER A 182 15.40 -14.06 2.19
C SER A 182 14.08 -14.32 1.44
N ILE A 183 13.51 -13.25 0.89
CA ILE A 183 12.23 -13.24 0.17
C ILE A 183 12.50 -12.71 -1.24
N PRO A 184 11.98 -13.37 -2.31
CA PRO A 184 12.14 -12.90 -3.68
C PRO A 184 11.43 -11.56 -3.91
N GLU A 185 11.77 -10.89 -5.00
CA GLU A 185 11.29 -9.55 -5.34
C GLU A 185 9.76 -9.47 -5.44
N LEU A 186 9.17 -10.42 -6.15
CA LEU A 186 7.72 -10.48 -6.38
C LEU A 186 7.27 -11.93 -6.57
N PHE A 187 5.96 -12.11 -6.60
CA PHE A 187 5.34 -13.41 -6.88
C PHE A 187 4.38 -13.30 -8.05
N ASP A 188 4.16 -14.42 -8.75
CA ASP A 188 3.01 -14.51 -9.65
C ASP A 188 1.72 -14.20 -8.85
N GLY A 189 0.79 -13.44 -9.44
CA GLY A 189 -0.40 -12.98 -8.73
C GLY A 189 -1.50 -14.04 -8.58
N ASN A 190 -1.36 -15.21 -9.24
CA ASN A 190 -2.27 -16.34 -9.17
C ASN A 190 -1.57 -17.60 -8.66
N PRO A 191 -2.31 -18.55 -8.10
CA PRO A 191 -1.74 -19.84 -7.68
C PRO A 191 -0.91 -20.51 -8.80
N PRO A 192 0.23 -21.11 -8.46
CA PRO A 192 0.72 -21.41 -7.12
C PRO A 192 1.55 -20.30 -6.47
N PHE A 193 1.43 -19.04 -6.91
CA PHE A 193 2.15 -17.87 -6.39
C PHE A 193 3.67 -18.06 -6.40
N LYS A 194 4.23 -18.40 -7.55
CA LYS A 194 5.67 -18.64 -7.70
C LYS A 194 6.47 -17.35 -7.48
N GLY A 195 7.54 -17.45 -6.67
CA GLY A 195 8.51 -16.36 -6.52
C GLY A 195 9.23 -16.05 -7.83
N ARG A 196 9.47 -14.76 -8.09
CA ARG A 196 10.01 -14.23 -9.34
C ARG A 196 10.90 -13.02 -9.08
N GLY A 197 11.55 -12.53 -10.13
CA GLY A 197 12.44 -11.38 -10.09
C GLY A 197 13.76 -11.69 -9.40
N ALA A 198 14.29 -10.73 -8.65
CA ALA A 198 15.49 -10.94 -7.84
C ALA A 198 15.23 -11.99 -6.75
N VAL A 199 16.20 -12.89 -6.55
CA VAL A 199 16.06 -14.01 -5.58
C VAL A 199 16.04 -13.55 -4.13
N SER A 200 16.62 -12.37 -3.86
CA SER A 200 16.65 -11.72 -2.54
C SER A 200 16.37 -10.24 -2.72
N PHE A 201 15.36 -9.72 -2.04
CA PHE A 201 14.91 -8.34 -2.21
C PHE A 201 14.76 -7.63 -0.86
N ALA A 202 15.67 -6.67 -0.62
CA ALA A 202 15.81 -6.00 0.66
C ALA A 202 14.53 -5.31 1.15
N MET A 203 13.75 -4.69 0.26
CA MET A 203 12.49 -4.02 0.63
C MET A 203 11.47 -5.01 1.23
N ASN A 204 11.36 -6.21 0.66
CA ASN A 204 10.45 -7.23 1.17
C ASN A 204 10.86 -7.71 2.57
N VAL A 205 12.15 -7.98 2.75
CA VAL A 205 12.70 -8.39 4.05
C VAL A 205 12.51 -7.28 5.09
N ALA A 206 12.84 -6.04 4.75
CA ALA A 206 12.69 -4.89 5.63
C ALA A 206 11.24 -4.68 6.09
N GLU A 207 10.27 -4.79 5.16
CA GLU A 207 8.86 -4.61 5.49
C GLU A 207 8.30 -5.75 6.36
N ILE A 208 8.71 -7.00 6.12
CA ILE A 208 8.31 -8.11 7.01
C ILE A 208 8.90 -7.92 8.41
N LEU A 209 10.17 -7.52 8.52
CA LEU A 209 10.78 -7.18 9.82
C LEU A 209 10.07 -6.02 10.52
N ARG A 210 9.67 -4.99 9.76
CA ARG A 210 8.90 -3.86 10.30
C ARG A 210 7.55 -4.31 10.84
N VAL A 211 6.85 -5.22 10.17
CA VAL A 211 5.58 -5.78 10.66
C VAL A 211 5.77 -6.59 11.93
N LEU A 212 6.81 -7.42 12.02
CA LEU A 212 7.15 -8.15 13.25
C LEU A 212 7.42 -7.19 14.41
N TYR A 213 8.13 -6.09 14.16
CA TYR A 213 8.33 -5.03 15.16
C TYR A 213 7.02 -4.34 15.56
N LEU A 214 6.12 -4.07 14.61
CA LEU A 214 4.79 -3.53 14.93
C LEU A 214 3.99 -4.49 15.83
N LEU A 215 3.97 -5.78 15.50
CA LEU A 215 3.30 -6.79 16.32
C LEU A 215 3.86 -6.86 17.74
N SER A 216 5.17 -6.73 17.92
CA SER A 216 5.78 -6.72 19.27
C SER A 216 5.26 -5.60 20.16
N LYS A 217 4.83 -4.47 19.59
CA LYS A 217 4.23 -3.36 20.33
C LYS A 217 2.81 -3.63 20.82
N TYR A 218 2.11 -4.60 20.25
CA TYR A 218 0.75 -4.98 20.66
C TYR A 218 0.75 -6.10 21.71
N ASN A 219 1.89 -6.79 21.89
CA ASN A 219 2.01 -7.92 22.81
C ASN A 219 2.50 -7.53 24.23
N TYR A 220 2.57 -6.20 24.53
CA TYR A 220 2.96 -5.67 25.84
C TYR A 220 1.90 -4.76 26.45
#